data_e2a4ac0195da1321f89ee4d78010bbb3
#
_entry.id   e2a4ac0195da1321f89ee4d78010bbb3
#
_cell.length_a   1.000
_cell.length_b   1.000
_cell.length_c   1.000
_cell.angle_alpha   90.00
_cell.angle_beta   90.00
_cell.angle_gamma   90.00
#
_symmetry.space_group_name_H-M   'P 1'
#
loop_
_entity.id
_entity.type
_entity.pdbx_description
1 polymer ?
#
loop_
_entity_poly.entity_id
_entity_poly.type
_entity_poly.pdbx_seq_one_letter_code
_entity_poly.pdbx_strand_id
1 'polypeptide(L)'
;MRIYKTKNYDEMSRKAANIISAQMILKPESVLGLATGSSPIGTYKQLINWYKKGDLDFSQIHSINLDEYKGLDASNSESYAYFMRHNLFDHVNIKPENTYIPNGMEEDVDKECTRYNSIIHQLGGIDLQLLGLSLIHI
;
A
#
# COMPACT_ATOMS: atom_id res chain seq x y z
N MET A 1 7.78 -12.41 -17.51
CA MET A 1 6.67 -11.51 -17.16
C MET A 1 5.35 -12.18 -17.43
N ARG A 2 4.37 -12.08 -16.52
CA ARG A 2 3.00 -12.57 -16.74
C ARG A 2 2.08 -11.38 -17.01
N ILE A 3 1.24 -11.46 -18.03
CA ILE A 3 0.27 -10.42 -18.39
C ILE A 3 -1.13 -11.00 -18.23
N TYR A 4 -1.97 -10.33 -17.46
CA TYR A 4 -3.37 -10.67 -17.28
C TYR A 4 -4.23 -9.60 -17.95
N LYS A 5 -4.88 -9.97 -19.04
CA LYS A 5 -5.89 -9.12 -19.69
C LYS A 5 -7.23 -9.33 -18.98
N THR A 6 -7.83 -8.26 -18.52
CA THR A 6 -9.12 -8.27 -17.80
C THR A 6 -10.18 -7.50 -18.60
N LYS A 7 -11.45 -7.83 -18.37
CA LYS A 7 -12.57 -7.25 -19.13
C LYS A 7 -12.89 -5.82 -18.68
N ASN A 8 -12.64 -5.53 -17.38
CA ASN A 8 -12.98 -4.26 -16.77
C ASN A 8 -12.14 -4.01 -15.51
N TYR A 9 -12.36 -2.86 -14.89
CA TYR A 9 -11.69 -2.43 -13.67
C TYR A 9 -11.93 -3.38 -12.48
N ASP A 10 -13.15 -3.90 -12.33
CA ASP A 10 -13.48 -4.78 -11.19
C ASP A 10 -12.75 -6.12 -11.30
N GLU A 11 -12.68 -6.69 -12.49
CA GLU A 11 -11.93 -7.93 -12.73
C GLU A 11 -10.42 -7.73 -12.51
N MET A 12 -9.87 -6.59 -12.97
CA MET A 12 -8.47 -6.22 -12.71
C MET A 12 -8.21 -6.09 -11.22
N SER A 13 -9.06 -5.35 -10.51
CA SER A 13 -8.94 -5.13 -9.06
C SER A 13 -8.98 -6.43 -8.28
N ARG A 14 -9.91 -7.32 -8.61
CA ARG A 14 -10.03 -8.64 -8.01
C ARG A 14 -8.81 -9.52 -8.29
N LYS A 15 -8.27 -9.47 -9.52
CA LYS A 15 -7.07 -10.22 -9.88
C LYS A 15 -5.84 -9.75 -9.09
N ALA A 16 -5.65 -8.44 -8.97
CA ALA A 16 -4.58 -7.87 -8.15
C ALA A 16 -4.74 -8.24 -6.67
N ALA A 17 -5.95 -8.14 -6.14
CA ALA A 17 -6.25 -8.55 -4.77
C ALA A 17 -5.98 -10.03 -4.51
N ASN A 18 -6.27 -10.93 -5.47
CA ASN A 18 -5.93 -12.35 -5.36
C ASN A 18 -4.43 -12.59 -5.19
N ILE A 19 -3.60 -11.85 -5.92
CA ILE A 19 -2.13 -12.00 -5.83
C ILE A 19 -1.65 -11.51 -4.46
N ILE A 20 -2.16 -10.37 -4.00
CA ILE A 20 -1.79 -9.82 -2.69
C ILE A 20 -2.26 -10.75 -1.57
N SER A 21 -3.49 -11.25 -1.62
CA SER A 21 -4.02 -12.17 -0.61
C SER A 21 -3.23 -13.48 -0.54
N ALA A 22 -2.82 -14.02 -1.68
CA ALA A 22 -1.98 -15.22 -1.72
C ALA A 22 -0.63 -14.97 -1.01
N GLN A 23 0.00 -13.82 -1.24
CA GLN A 23 1.23 -13.44 -0.55
C GLN A 23 1.01 -13.36 0.97
N MET A 24 -0.06 -12.72 1.42
CA MET A 24 -0.39 -12.58 2.85
C MET A 24 -0.66 -13.93 3.52
N ILE A 25 -1.36 -14.85 2.83
CA ILE A 25 -1.67 -16.18 3.37
C ILE A 25 -0.39 -17.02 3.48
N LEU A 26 0.47 -16.96 2.47
CA LEU A 26 1.73 -17.73 2.45
C LEU A 26 2.79 -17.18 3.41
N LYS A 27 2.77 -15.88 3.65
CA LYS A 27 3.71 -15.18 4.54
C LYS A 27 2.95 -14.11 5.33
N PRO A 28 2.38 -14.44 6.49
CA PRO A 28 1.56 -13.50 7.29
C PRO A 28 2.28 -12.21 7.71
N GLU A 29 3.60 -12.26 7.88
CA GLU A 29 4.46 -11.12 8.22
C GLU A 29 5.06 -10.40 7.00
N SER A 30 4.39 -10.50 5.84
CA SER A 30 4.87 -9.86 4.60
C SER A 30 4.98 -8.34 4.73
N VAL A 31 6.00 -7.80 4.06
CA VAL A 31 6.15 -6.37 3.80
C VAL A 31 5.54 -6.08 2.43
N LEU A 32 4.43 -5.36 2.41
CA LEU A 32 3.69 -5.02 1.20
C LEU A 32 3.99 -3.59 0.76
N GLY A 33 4.50 -3.42 -0.44
CA GLY A 33 4.55 -2.13 -1.10
C GLY A 33 3.17 -1.78 -1.66
N LEU A 34 2.62 -0.64 -1.24
CA LEU A 34 1.28 -0.20 -1.62
C LEU A 34 1.33 1.10 -2.42
N ALA A 35 0.30 1.34 -3.21
CA ALA A 35 0.19 2.48 -4.10
C ALA A 35 -1.02 3.35 -3.76
N THR A 36 -0.97 4.62 -4.15
CA THR A 36 -2.07 5.57 -4.09
C THR A 36 -2.69 5.80 -5.47
N GLY A 37 -3.68 6.66 -5.54
CA GLY A 37 -4.40 6.96 -6.77
C GLY A 37 -5.64 6.10 -6.98
N SER A 38 -6.34 6.31 -8.09
CA SER A 38 -7.62 5.65 -8.37
C SER A 38 -7.48 4.17 -8.74
N SER A 39 -6.36 3.77 -9.34
CA SER A 39 -6.17 2.40 -9.81
C SER A 39 -6.24 1.32 -8.72
N PRO A 40 -5.61 1.48 -7.54
CA PRO A 40 -5.61 0.44 -6.51
C PRO A 40 -6.87 0.43 -5.63
N ILE A 41 -7.76 1.42 -5.70
CA ILE A 41 -8.92 1.52 -4.80
C ILE A 41 -9.79 0.26 -4.86
N GLY A 42 -10.09 -0.24 -6.05
CA GLY A 42 -10.88 -1.47 -6.21
C GLY A 42 -10.19 -2.70 -5.61
N THR A 43 -8.87 -2.76 -5.71
CA THR A 43 -8.05 -3.81 -5.08
C THR A 43 -8.18 -3.75 -3.55
N TYR A 44 -8.06 -2.55 -2.96
CA TYR A 44 -8.23 -2.36 -1.51
C TYR A 44 -9.63 -2.71 -1.03
N LYS A 45 -10.67 -2.31 -1.76
CA LYS A 45 -12.05 -2.69 -1.45
C LYS A 45 -12.23 -4.21 -1.41
N GLN A 46 -11.62 -4.93 -2.33
CA GLN A 46 -11.68 -6.38 -2.38
C GLN A 46 -10.95 -7.01 -1.19
N LEU A 47 -9.77 -6.50 -0.83
CA LEU A 47 -9.00 -6.96 0.35
C LEU A 47 -9.77 -6.71 1.65
N ILE A 48 -10.40 -5.54 1.80
CA ILE A 48 -11.26 -5.21 2.94
C ILE A 48 -12.43 -6.18 3.04
N ASN A 49 -13.07 -6.49 1.91
CA ASN A 49 -14.19 -7.44 1.88
C ASN A 49 -13.76 -8.83 2.38
N TRP A 50 -12.62 -9.33 1.93
CA TRP A 50 -12.10 -10.63 2.40
C TRP A 50 -11.65 -10.59 3.86
N TYR A 51 -11.08 -9.49 4.32
CA TYR A 51 -10.81 -9.29 5.74
C TYR A 51 -12.09 -9.36 6.58
N LYS A 52 -13.15 -8.67 6.18
CA LYS A 52 -14.45 -8.69 6.89
C LYS A 52 -15.11 -10.07 6.90
N LYS A 53 -14.83 -10.90 5.90
CA LYS A 53 -15.28 -12.30 5.86
C LYS A 53 -14.42 -13.26 6.69
N GLY A 54 -13.31 -12.79 7.24
CA GLY A 54 -12.39 -13.61 8.04
C GLY A 54 -11.35 -14.36 7.22
N ASP A 55 -11.22 -14.07 5.92
CA ASP A 55 -10.27 -14.76 5.03
C ASP A 55 -8.85 -14.18 5.09
N LEU A 56 -8.71 -12.93 5.52
CA LEU A 56 -7.41 -12.23 5.62
C LEU A 56 -7.18 -11.64 7.01
N ASP A 57 -5.93 -11.65 7.43
CA ASP A 57 -5.43 -11.05 8.66
C ASP A 57 -4.28 -10.09 8.34
N PHE A 58 -4.41 -8.81 8.72
CA PHE A 58 -3.41 -7.78 8.51
C PHE A 58 -2.56 -7.51 9.77
N SER A 59 -2.80 -8.21 10.88
CA SER A 59 -2.20 -7.89 12.18
C SER A 59 -0.67 -7.95 12.23
N GLN A 60 -0.05 -8.73 11.33
CA GLN A 60 1.40 -8.87 11.23
C GLN A 60 1.96 -8.27 9.93
N ILE A 61 1.10 -7.74 9.06
CA ILE A 61 1.52 -7.11 7.81
C ILE A 61 2.22 -5.78 8.11
N HIS A 62 3.29 -5.51 7.36
CA HIS A 62 3.93 -4.20 7.26
C HIS A 62 3.62 -3.60 5.88
N SER A 63 3.35 -2.31 5.82
CA SER A 63 3.10 -1.62 4.55
C SER A 63 4.11 -0.51 4.30
N ILE A 64 4.55 -0.40 3.05
CA ILE A 64 5.45 0.63 2.55
C ILE A 64 4.76 1.37 1.40
N ASN A 65 4.61 2.69 1.51
CA ASN A 65 4.30 3.54 0.37
C ASN A 65 5.57 4.23 -0.12
N LEU A 66 5.71 4.43 -1.43
CA LEU A 66 6.97 4.89 -2.03
C LEU A 66 7.15 6.41 -1.99
N ASP A 67 6.07 7.15 -1.85
CA ASP A 67 6.10 8.61 -1.93
C ASP A 67 5.06 9.28 -1.01
N GLU A 68 5.24 10.58 -0.82
CA GLU A 68 4.31 11.51 -0.18
C GLU A 68 4.53 12.91 -0.75
N TYR A 69 3.51 13.74 -0.72
CA TYR A 69 3.63 15.15 -1.08
C TYR A 69 4.46 15.93 -0.07
N LYS A 70 5.45 16.69 -0.56
CA LYS A 70 6.19 17.61 0.29
C LYS A 70 5.30 18.77 0.76
N GLY A 71 5.37 19.05 2.05
CA GLY A 71 4.62 20.15 2.66
C GLY A 71 3.19 19.81 3.07
N LEU A 72 2.77 18.54 2.96
CA LEU A 72 1.49 18.10 3.47
C LEU A 72 1.65 17.30 4.77
N ASP A 73 0.92 17.71 5.79
CA ASP A 73 0.78 16.94 7.03
C ASP A 73 -0.06 15.67 6.78
N ALA A 74 0.21 14.62 7.53
CA ALA A 74 -0.50 13.35 7.42
C ALA A 74 -2.00 13.43 7.69
N SER A 75 -2.48 14.47 8.35
CA SER A 75 -3.92 14.73 8.57
C SER A 75 -4.60 15.46 7.42
N ASN A 76 -3.83 16.02 6.49
CA ASN A 76 -4.36 16.73 5.32
C ASN A 76 -5.07 15.72 4.40
N SER A 77 -6.29 16.03 3.96
CA SER A 77 -7.11 15.17 3.10
C SER A 77 -6.48 14.86 1.74
N GLU A 78 -5.53 15.68 1.30
CA GLU A 78 -4.81 15.48 0.03
C GLU A 78 -3.52 14.66 0.20
N SER A 79 -3.11 14.35 1.43
CA SER A 79 -1.92 13.54 1.69
C SER A 79 -2.13 12.07 1.33
N TYR A 80 -1.06 11.38 0.96
CA TYR A 80 -1.11 9.93 0.74
C TYR A 80 -1.29 9.15 2.04
N ALA A 81 -0.83 9.69 3.16
CA ALA A 81 -1.13 9.15 4.49
C ALA A 81 -2.63 9.11 4.77
N TYR A 82 -3.35 10.20 4.48
CA TYR A 82 -4.81 10.25 4.58
C TYR A 82 -5.47 9.28 3.61
N PHE A 83 -5.03 9.26 2.34
CA PHE A 83 -5.53 8.36 1.32
C PHE A 83 -5.47 6.90 1.78
N MET A 84 -4.32 6.46 2.30
CA MET A 84 -4.13 5.07 2.71
C MET A 84 -4.98 4.70 3.92
N ARG A 85 -5.11 5.58 4.91
CA ARG A 85 -6.02 5.37 6.03
C ARG A 85 -7.46 5.23 5.56
N HIS A 86 -7.91 6.18 4.75
CA HIS A 86 -9.30 6.23 4.29
C HIS A 86 -9.68 5.04 3.39
N ASN A 87 -8.76 4.57 2.54
CA ASN A 87 -9.06 3.54 1.55
C ASN A 87 -8.69 2.12 2.00
N LEU A 88 -7.84 1.94 3.02
CA LEU A 88 -7.43 0.62 3.48
C LEU A 88 -7.25 0.52 4.99
N PHE A 89 -6.34 1.31 5.61
CA PHE A 89 -5.84 1.01 6.95
C PHE A 89 -6.92 1.08 8.03
N ASP A 90 -7.85 2.03 7.96
CA ASP A 90 -8.94 2.19 8.95
C ASP A 90 -10.02 1.10 8.83
N HIS A 91 -9.95 0.26 7.80
CA HIS A 91 -10.94 -0.78 7.51
C HIS A 91 -10.46 -2.21 7.81
N VAL A 92 -9.21 -2.37 8.22
CA VAL A 92 -8.58 -3.67 8.51
C VAL A 92 -7.81 -3.59 9.83
N ASN A 93 -7.29 -4.73 10.31
CA ASN A 93 -6.58 -4.79 11.58
C ASN A 93 -5.05 -4.59 11.47
N ILE A 94 -4.60 -3.89 10.44
CA ILE A 94 -3.17 -3.52 10.37
C ILE A 94 -2.82 -2.59 11.55
N LYS A 95 -1.67 -2.82 12.16
CA LYS A 95 -1.21 -1.98 13.27
C LYS A 95 -0.68 -0.65 12.69
N PRO A 96 -1.08 0.51 13.23
CA PRO A 96 -0.59 1.81 12.75
C PRO A 96 0.94 1.92 12.71
N GLU A 97 1.63 1.36 13.70
CA GLU A 97 3.09 1.32 13.78
C GLU A 97 3.76 0.47 12.70
N ASN A 98 3.01 -0.35 12.00
CA ASN A 98 3.47 -1.16 10.87
C ASN A 98 3.18 -0.52 9.51
N THR A 99 2.63 0.69 9.49
CA THR A 99 2.35 1.43 8.26
C THR A 99 3.39 2.53 8.07
N TYR A 100 4.10 2.50 6.95
CA TYR A 100 5.19 3.43 6.67
C TYR A 100 4.91 4.23 5.40
N ILE A 101 4.94 5.53 5.54
CA ILE A 101 4.79 6.52 4.47
C ILE A 101 5.85 7.60 4.70
N PRO A 102 6.51 8.13 3.65
CA PRO A 102 7.48 9.21 3.83
C PRO A 102 6.88 10.42 4.54
N ASN A 103 7.70 11.10 5.35
CA ASN A 103 7.29 12.31 6.05
C ASN A 103 7.39 13.53 5.12
N GLY A 104 6.27 13.97 4.57
CA GLY A 104 6.19 15.14 3.68
C GLY A 104 6.55 16.46 4.37
N MET A 105 6.58 16.51 5.71
CA MET A 105 6.92 17.71 6.49
C MET A 105 8.41 17.84 6.80
N GLU A 106 9.25 16.83 6.51
CA GLU A 106 10.70 16.97 6.68
C GLU A 106 11.26 17.91 5.61
N GLU A 107 11.96 18.96 6.06
CA GLU A 107 12.52 19.97 5.17
C GLU A 107 13.72 19.44 4.38
N ASP A 108 14.54 18.61 5.01
CA ASP A 108 15.71 17.94 4.40
C ASP A 108 15.26 16.64 3.74
N VAL A 109 15.10 16.71 2.40
CA VAL A 109 14.66 15.57 1.59
C VAL A 109 15.65 14.42 1.64
N ASP A 110 16.96 14.70 1.62
CA ASP A 110 18.00 13.66 1.63
C ASP A 110 18.03 12.92 2.97
N LYS A 111 17.81 13.64 4.06
CA LYS A 111 17.65 13.06 5.40
C LYS A 111 16.44 12.14 5.46
N GLU A 112 15.29 12.56 4.92
CA GLU A 112 14.08 11.73 4.89
C GLU A 112 14.27 10.48 4.00
N CYS A 113 14.86 10.63 2.83
CA CYS A 113 15.18 9.50 1.96
C CYS A 113 16.10 8.49 2.67
N THR A 114 17.11 8.97 3.37
CA THR A 114 18.03 8.10 4.13
C THR A 114 17.31 7.38 5.26
N ARG A 115 16.47 8.08 6.01
CA ARG A 115 15.63 7.50 7.08
C ARG A 115 14.71 6.42 6.51
N TYR A 116 14.03 6.72 5.42
CA TYR A 116 13.04 5.83 4.83
C TYR A 116 13.68 4.58 4.23
N ASN A 117 14.80 4.72 3.53
CA ASN A 117 15.58 3.59 3.04
C ASN A 117 16.06 2.68 4.17
N SER A 118 16.43 3.26 5.32
CA SER A 118 16.82 2.49 6.51
C SER A 118 15.66 1.67 7.06
N ILE A 119 14.44 2.19 7.06
CA ILE A 119 13.23 1.45 7.46
C ILE A 119 13.02 0.24 6.55
N ILE A 120 13.06 0.44 5.23
CA ILE A 120 12.89 -0.65 4.26
C ILE A 120 13.96 -1.73 4.46
N HIS A 121 15.20 -1.32 4.70
CA HIS A 121 16.30 -2.25 4.94
C HIS A 121 16.12 -3.04 6.24
N GLN A 122 15.70 -2.37 7.32
CA GLN A 122 15.43 -3.02 8.62
C GLN A 122 14.28 -4.03 8.55
N LEU A 123 13.29 -3.80 7.70
CA LEU A 123 12.20 -4.74 7.43
C LEU A 123 12.60 -5.93 6.56
N GLY A 124 13.83 -5.94 6.04
CA GLY A 124 14.31 -6.99 5.14
C GLY A 124 13.91 -6.82 3.67
N GLY A 125 13.45 -5.62 3.29
CA GLY A 125 12.96 -5.32 1.94
C GLY A 125 11.46 -5.51 1.79
N ILE A 126 10.97 -5.33 0.56
CA ILE A 126 9.56 -5.45 0.21
C ILE A 126 9.32 -6.82 -0.44
N ASP A 127 8.38 -7.61 0.09
CA ASP A 127 8.06 -8.94 -0.43
C ASP A 127 7.24 -8.87 -1.73
N LEU A 128 6.28 -7.95 -1.79
CA LEU A 128 5.42 -7.74 -2.95
C LEU A 128 5.10 -6.25 -3.08
N GLN A 129 5.34 -5.67 -4.26
CA GLN A 129 5.07 -4.26 -4.55
C GLN A 129 3.90 -4.13 -5.52
N LEU A 130 2.84 -3.45 -5.09
CA LEU A 130 1.76 -2.96 -5.96
C LEU A 130 2.19 -1.63 -6.58
N LEU A 131 2.13 -1.54 -7.90
CA LEU A 131 2.42 -0.32 -8.66
C LEU A 131 1.23 0.04 -9.54
N GLY A 132 0.89 1.33 -9.57
CA GLY A 132 -0.03 1.91 -10.53
C GLY A 132 0.74 2.66 -11.62
N LEU A 133 0.33 2.48 -12.88
CA LEU A 133 0.90 3.25 -13.99
C LEU A 133 -0.03 4.40 -14.35
N SER A 134 0.48 5.63 -14.23
CA SER A 134 -0.26 6.82 -14.62
C SER A 134 -0.42 6.89 -16.13
N LEU A 135 -1.64 7.14 -16.62
CA LEU A 135 -1.92 7.36 -18.04
C LEU A 135 -1.31 8.67 -18.57
N ILE A 136 -0.99 9.61 -17.70
CA ILE A 136 -0.37 10.89 -18.08
C ILE A 136 1.09 10.71 -18.54
N HIS A 137 1.75 9.66 -18.10
CA HIS A 137 3.16 9.39 -18.36
C HIS A 137 3.41 8.28 -19.39
N ILE A 138 2.37 7.87 -20.10
CA ILE A 138 2.48 6.87 -21.17
C ILE A 138 2.77 7.53 -22.53
#